data_ce27be3ac136c830ec2af7c7ec20bf66
#
_entry.id   ce27be3ac136c830ec2af7c7ec20bf66
#
_cell.length_a   1.000
_cell.length_b   1.000
_cell.length_c   1.000
_cell.angle_alpha   90.00
_cell.angle_beta   90.00
_cell.angle_gamma   90.00
#
_symmetry.space_group_name_H-M   'P 1'
#
loop_
_entity.id
_entity.type
_entity.pdbx_description
1 polymer ?
#
loop_
_entity_poly.entity_id
_entity_poly.type
_entity_poly.pdbx_seq_one_letter_code
_entity_poly.pdbx_strand_id
1 'polypeptide(L)'
;LAQQVLDQAKSHQKLHNLQTLIQTDILLGQNRVNEALTVIQSPASIMPENRALNYKLAEVYIRQNRPELAQPVLNRFLKNNPRDVNAWRLMQQAASLDKKSPMHTINVLRYRAEVQFWSGFEEEAIKSLLHAQRLAKDNESMSATIKTRLTQMQKDRQFRA
;
A
#
# COMPACT_ATOMS: atom_id res chain seq x y z
N LEU A 1 -3.13 -14.79 36.52
CA LEU A 1 -4.09 -13.65 36.52
C LEU A 1 -3.73 -12.54 35.55
N ALA A 2 -2.49 -12.02 35.57
CA ALA A 2 -2.06 -10.93 34.65
C ALA A 2 -2.10 -11.35 33.19
N GLN A 3 -1.70 -12.59 32.87
CA GLN A 3 -1.75 -13.11 31.50
C GLN A 3 -3.19 -13.24 30.98
N GLN A 4 -4.11 -13.72 31.83
CA GLN A 4 -5.53 -13.85 31.50
C GLN A 4 -6.17 -12.48 31.21
N VAL A 5 -5.87 -11.47 32.02
CA VAL A 5 -6.35 -10.10 31.81
C VAL A 5 -5.81 -9.52 30.50
N LEU A 6 -4.52 -9.75 30.20
CA LEU A 6 -3.90 -9.32 28.95
C LEU A 6 -4.54 -10.00 27.73
N ASP A 7 -4.80 -11.31 27.82
CA ASP A 7 -5.42 -12.08 26.74
C ASP A 7 -6.87 -11.63 26.47
N GLN A 8 -7.62 -11.32 27.53
CA GLN A 8 -8.97 -10.75 27.42
C GLN A 8 -8.92 -9.36 26.78
N ALA A 9 -8.00 -8.49 27.18
CA ALA A 9 -7.84 -7.18 26.60
C ALA A 9 -7.50 -7.24 25.10
N LYS A 10 -6.61 -8.15 24.69
CA LYS A 10 -6.29 -8.40 23.28
C LYS A 10 -7.50 -8.90 22.49
N SER A 11 -8.31 -9.79 23.08
CA SER A 11 -9.52 -10.31 22.44
C SER A 11 -10.56 -9.22 22.23
N HIS A 12 -10.78 -8.34 23.23
CA HIS A 12 -11.66 -7.19 23.11
C HIS A 12 -11.18 -6.21 22.05
N GLN A 13 -9.88 -5.94 21.97
CA GLN A 13 -9.30 -5.07 20.94
C GLN A 13 -9.50 -5.64 19.53
N LYS A 14 -9.31 -6.95 19.34
CA LYS A 14 -9.57 -7.61 18.05
C LYS A 14 -11.04 -7.49 17.64
N LEU A 15 -11.95 -7.70 18.58
CA LEU A 15 -13.39 -7.58 18.32
C LEU A 15 -13.76 -6.13 17.96
N HIS A 16 -13.23 -5.16 18.69
CA HIS A 16 -13.43 -3.75 18.40
C HIS A 16 -12.90 -3.35 17.01
N ASN A 17 -11.71 -3.82 16.65
CA ASN A 17 -11.14 -3.59 15.32
C ASN A 17 -12.01 -4.21 14.22
N LEU A 18 -12.53 -5.41 14.43
CA LEU A 18 -13.42 -6.07 13.48
C LEU A 18 -14.73 -5.28 13.32
N GLN A 19 -15.32 -4.80 14.39
CA GLN A 19 -16.51 -3.95 14.34
C GLN A 19 -16.24 -2.65 13.55
N THR A 20 -15.10 -2.02 13.80
CA THR A 20 -14.66 -0.82 13.08
C THR A 20 -14.54 -1.08 11.57
N LEU A 21 -13.94 -2.20 11.18
CA LEU A 21 -13.80 -2.59 9.78
C LEU A 21 -15.15 -2.85 9.11
N ILE A 22 -16.02 -3.60 9.77
CA ILE A 22 -17.38 -3.89 9.27
C ILE A 22 -18.19 -2.60 9.10
N GLN A 23 -18.17 -1.72 10.10
CA GLN A 23 -18.87 -0.44 10.04
C GLN A 23 -18.35 0.42 8.89
N THR A 24 -17.03 0.47 8.70
CA THR A 24 -16.40 1.18 7.60
C THR A 24 -16.86 0.62 6.25
N ASP A 25 -16.88 -0.71 6.10
CA ASP A 25 -17.34 -1.37 4.88
C ASP A 25 -18.81 -1.08 4.56
N ILE A 26 -19.68 -1.08 5.58
CA ILE A 26 -21.08 -0.72 5.42
C ILE A 26 -21.21 0.71 4.91
N LEU A 27 -20.49 1.65 5.50
CA LEU A 27 -20.52 3.06 5.10
C LEU A 27 -19.99 3.26 3.68
N LEU A 28 -18.92 2.55 3.31
CA LEU A 28 -18.40 2.56 1.94
C LEU A 28 -19.40 1.98 0.93
N GLY A 29 -20.09 0.88 1.30
CA GLY A 29 -21.14 0.29 0.49
C GLY A 29 -22.35 1.21 0.28
N GLN A 30 -22.61 2.08 1.24
CA GLN A 30 -23.64 3.14 1.15
C GLN A 30 -23.14 4.43 0.50
N ASN A 31 -21.93 4.44 -0.02
CA ASN A 31 -21.25 5.63 -0.58
C ASN A 31 -21.11 6.79 0.43
N ARG A 32 -21.10 6.50 1.72
CA ARG A 32 -20.91 7.46 2.82
C ARG A 32 -19.44 7.54 3.20
N VAL A 33 -18.60 7.95 2.24
CA VAL A 33 -17.13 7.85 2.33
C VAL A 33 -16.55 8.73 3.43
N ASN A 34 -17.09 9.94 3.63
CA ASN A 34 -16.61 10.86 4.68
C ASN A 34 -16.90 10.32 6.08
N GLU A 35 -18.04 9.68 6.28
CA GLU A 35 -18.38 9.03 7.54
C GLU A 35 -17.51 7.78 7.76
N ALA A 36 -17.20 7.03 6.71
CA ALA A 36 -16.27 5.92 6.76
C ALA A 36 -14.88 6.39 7.24
N LEU A 37 -14.41 7.54 6.75
CA LEU A 37 -13.15 8.13 7.23
C LEU A 37 -13.19 8.44 8.72
N THR A 38 -14.27 9.04 9.20
CA THR A 38 -14.45 9.36 10.63
C THR A 38 -14.34 8.12 11.51
N VAL A 39 -14.86 6.99 11.05
CA VAL A 39 -14.82 5.71 11.79
C VAL A 39 -13.41 5.09 11.80
N ILE A 40 -12.70 5.10 10.66
CA ILE A 40 -11.45 4.33 10.49
C ILE A 40 -10.18 5.11 10.85
N GLN A 41 -10.20 6.44 10.74
CA GLN A 41 -8.99 7.26 10.81
C GLN A 41 -8.26 7.14 12.15
N SER A 42 -8.96 7.29 13.27
CA SER A 42 -8.36 7.24 14.60
C SER A 42 -7.85 5.84 14.95
N PRO A 43 -8.64 4.76 14.81
CA PRO A 43 -8.16 3.40 15.07
C PRO A 43 -6.93 3.02 14.25
N ALA A 44 -6.89 3.36 12.97
CA ALA A 44 -5.76 3.06 12.10
C ALA A 44 -4.50 3.86 12.51
N SER A 45 -4.65 5.11 12.91
CA SER A 45 -3.54 5.97 13.34
C SER A 45 -2.94 5.53 14.66
N ILE A 46 -3.77 5.06 15.60
CA ILE A 46 -3.33 4.54 16.91
C ILE A 46 -2.60 3.21 16.76
N MET A 47 -2.99 2.38 15.79
CA MET A 47 -2.40 1.07 15.53
C MET A 47 -1.72 1.02 14.14
N PRO A 48 -0.58 1.70 13.96
CA PRO A 48 0.08 1.80 12.65
C PRO A 48 0.58 0.45 12.11
N GLU A 49 0.77 -0.54 12.98
CA GLU A 49 1.18 -1.89 12.58
C GLU A 49 -0.02 -2.80 12.22
N ASN A 50 -1.24 -2.37 12.47
CA ASN A 50 -2.42 -3.16 12.13
C ASN A 50 -2.69 -3.06 10.62
N ARG A 51 -2.43 -4.16 9.92
CA ARG A 51 -2.58 -4.25 8.46
C ARG A 51 -4.00 -3.92 8.01
N ALA A 52 -5.00 -4.54 8.61
CA ALA A 52 -6.38 -4.42 8.17
C ALA A 52 -6.91 -2.98 8.31
N LEU A 53 -6.62 -2.33 9.44
CA LEU A 53 -7.04 -0.96 9.69
C LEU A 53 -6.36 0.05 8.74
N ASN A 54 -5.06 -0.08 8.54
CA ASN A 54 -4.30 0.84 7.69
C ASN A 54 -4.59 0.61 6.21
N TYR A 55 -4.82 -0.63 5.82
CA TYR A 55 -5.27 -0.97 4.49
C TYR A 55 -6.64 -0.33 4.20
N LYS A 56 -7.57 -0.44 5.13
CA LYS A 56 -8.90 0.17 5.02
C LYS A 56 -8.84 1.70 4.99
N LEU A 57 -8.00 2.31 5.80
CA LEU A 57 -7.76 3.77 5.77
C LEU A 57 -7.28 4.22 4.39
N ALA A 58 -6.28 3.54 3.83
CA ALA A 58 -5.78 3.85 2.48
C ALA A 58 -6.89 3.69 1.43
N GLU A 59 -7.71 2.64 1.52
CA GLU A 59 -8.87 2.43 0.64
C GLU A 59 -9.86 3.58 0.71
N VAL A 60 -10.18 4.06 1.91
CA VAL A 60 -11.08 5.21 2.11
C VAL A 60 -10.51 6.48 1.45
N TYR A 61 -9.23 6.77 1.63
CA TYR A 61 -8.58 7.91 0.98
C TYR A 61 -8.61 7.80 -0.56
N ILE A 62 -8.40 6.61 -1.09
CA ILE A 62 -8.50 6.36 -2.55
C ILE A 62 -9.93 6.62 -3.03
N ARG A 63 -10.94 6.17 -2.29
CA ARG A 63 -12.36 6.42 -2.59
C ARG A 63 -12.72 7.91 -2.53
N GLN A 64 -12.05 8.68 -1.69
CA GLN A 64 -12.18 10.14 -1.64
C GLN A 64 -11.42 10.85 -2.77
N ASN A 65 -10.72 10.12 -3.65
CA ASN A 65 -9.81 10.67 -4.65
C ASN A 65 -8.70 11.54 -4.02
N ARG A 66 -8.15 11.07 -2.90
CA ARG A 66 -7.08 11.72 -2.14
C ARG A 66 -5.82 10.86 -2.06
N PRO A 67 -5.17 10.60 -3.22
CA PRO A 67 -3.97 9.75 -3.27
C PRO A 67 -2.82 10.27 -2.41
N GLU A 68 -2.72 11.58 -2.24
CA GLU A 68 -1.71 12.24 -1.40
C GLU A 68 -1.79 11.84 0.08
N LEU A 69 -2.94 11.38 0.55
CA LEU A 69 -3.11 10.85 1.91
C LEU A 69 -2.97 9.33 1.98
N ALA A 70 -3.36 8.61 0.93
CA ALA A 70 -3.24 7.17 0.86
C ALA A 70 -1.78 6.71 0.76
N GLN A 71 -0.97 7.37 -0.06
CA GLN A 71 0.42 6.99 -0.31
C GLN A 71 1.29 6.97 0.97
N PRO A 72 1.27 7.98 1.86
CA PRO A 72 2.06 7.92 3.10
C PRO A 72 1.68 6.76 4.02
N VAL A 73 0.40 6.44 4.13
CA VAL A 73 -0.09 5.29 4.92
C VAL A 73 0.47 3.99 4.38
N LEU A 74 0.38 3.79 3.06
CA LEU A 74 0.87 2.59 2.39
C LEU A 74 2.39 2.50 2.41
N ASN A 75 3.11 3.59 2.22
CA ASN A 75 4.57 3.63 2.30
C ASN A 75 5.08 3.18 3.66
N ARG A 76 4.48 3.69 4.74
CA ARG A 76 4.83 3.29 6.10
C ARG A 76 4.60 1.80 6.32
N PHE A 77 3.48 1.28 5.86
CA PHE A 77 3.14 -0.14 5.96
C PHE A 77 4.12 -1.01 5.15
N LEU A 78 4.39 -0.65 3.90
CA LEU A 78 5.25 -1.40 2.98
C LEU A 78 6.73 -1.43 3.41
N LYS A 79 7.20 -0.48 4.21
CA LYS A 79 8.55 -0.53 4.80
C LYS A 79 8.79 -1.81 5.58
N ASN A 80 7.81 -2.25 6.35
CA ASN A 80 7.90 -3.45 7.18
C ASN A 80 7.30 -4.69 6.50
N ASN A 81 6.54 -4.49 5.43
CA ASN A 81 5.83 -5.56 4.72
C ASN A 81 6.03 -5.45 3.19
N PRO A 82 7.28 -5.51 2.69
CA PRO A 82 7.58 -5.22 1.28
C PRO A 82 7.03 -6.26 0.29
N ARG A 83 6.57 -7.41 0.78
CA ARG A 83 6.00 -8.50 -0.02
C ARG A 83 4.48 -8.48 -0.10
N ASP A 84 3.82 -7.49 0.50
CA ASP A 84 2.35 -7.41 0.50
C ASP A 84 1.82 -6.92 -0.84
N VAL A 85 1.43 -7.87 -1.69
CA VAL A 85 0.92 -7.62 -3.05
C VAL A 85 -0.30 -6.70 -3.03
N ASN A 86 -1.19 -6.89 -2.05
CA ASN A 86 -2.41 -6.10 -1.98
C ASN A 86 -2.13 -4.64 -1.61
N ALA A 87 -1.16 -4.41 -0.72
CA ALA A 87 -0.72 -3.05 -0.41
C ALA A 87 -0.08 -2.37 -1.63
N TRP A 88 0.71 -3.10 -2.42
CA TRP A 88 1.25 -2.59 -3.70
C TRP A 88 0.15 -2.29 -4.72
N ARG A 89 -0.92 -3.10 -4.77
CA ARG A 89 -2.09 -2.80 -5.64
C ARG A 89 -2.76 -1.49 -5.25
N LEU A 90 -2.96 -1.25 -3.95
CA LEU A 90 -3.50 0.03 -3.48
C LEU A 90 -2.56 1.19 -3.79
N MET A 91 -1.24 0.99 -3.64
CA MET A 91 -0.24 2.00 -3.99
C MET A 91 -0.29 2.34 -5.49
N GLN A 92 -0.42 1.33 -6.35
CA GLN A 92 -0.60 1.52 -7.80
C GLN A 92 -1.89 2.28 -8.11
N GLN A 93 -2.98 1.95 -7.42
CA GLN A 93 -4.26 2.63 -7.54
C GLN A 93 -4.16 4.10 -7.16
N ALA A 94 -3.54 4.39 -6.02
CA ALA A 94 -3.29 5.76 -5.56
C ALA A 94 -2.45 6.55 -6.58
N ALA A 95 -1.37 5.95 -7.09
CA ALA A 95 -0.55 6.57 -8.13
C ALA A 95 -1.33 6.85 -9.42
N SER A 96 -2.25 5.95 -9.80
CA SER A 96 -3.11 6.12 -10.98
C SER A 96 -4.07 7.31 -10.86
N LEU A 97 -4.48 7.63 -9.65
CA LEU A 97 -5.33 8.80 -9.36
C LEU A 97 -4.56 10.12 -9.33
N ASP A 98 -3.28 10.07 -8.99
CA ASP A 98 -2.41 11.25 -8.87
C ASP A 98 -1.91 11.75 -10.23
N LYS A 99 -2.86 12.16 -11.07
CA LYS A 99 -2.59 12.62 -12.44
C LYS A 99 -1.83 13.94 -12.51
N LYS A 100 -1.81 14.70 -11.42
CA LYS A 100 -1.10 15.99 -11.35
C LYS A 100 0.38 15.83 -11.06
N SER A 101 0.80 14.67 -10.56
CA SER A 101 2.20 14.40 -10.27
C SER A 101 3.03 14.32 -11.56
N PRO A 102 4.16 15.03 -11.66
CA PRO A 102 5.10 14.86 -12.78
C PRO A 102 5.67 13.44 -12.86
N MET A 103 5.59 12.67 -11.75
CA MET A 103 6.02 11.28 -11.66
C MET A 103 4.88 10.28 -11.85
N HIS A 104 3.70 10.73 -12.27
CA HIS A 104 2.50 9.88 -12.39
C HIS A 104 2.77 8.55 -13.10
N THR A 105 3.18 8.59 -14.37
CA THR A 105 3.41 7.38 -15.17
C THR A 105 4.55 6.52 -14.61
N ILE A 106 5.62 7.15 -14.15
CA ILE A 106 6.76 6.48 -13.55
C ILE A 106 6.33 5.71 -12.29
N ASN A 107 5.57 6.33 -11.40
CA ASN A 107 5.10 5.71 -10.17
C ASN A 107 4.10 4.58 -10.44
N VAL A 108 3.19 4.75 -11.40
CA VAL A 108 2.28 3.66 -11.80
C VAL A 108 3.06 2.43 -12.29
N LEU A 109 4.10 2.64 -13.10
CA LEU A 109 4.93 1.55 -13.60
C LEU A 109 5.77 0.89 -12.49
N ARG A 110 6.33 1.68 -11.58
CA ARG A 110 7.10 1.18 -10.44
C ARG A 110 6.25 0.28 -9.54
N TYR A 111 5.06 0.74 -9.17
CA TYR A 111 4.18 -0.03 -8.28
C TYR A 111 3.54 -1.22 -8.99
N ARG A 112 3.27 -1.12 -10.30
CA ARG A 112 2.91 -2.28 -11.14
C ARG A 112 4.00 -3.34 -11.10
N ALA A 113 5.26 -2.94 -11.21
CA ALA A 113 6.39 -3.86 -11.15
C ALA A 113 6.46 -4.61 -9.82
N GLU A 114 6.19 -3.94 -8.69
CA GLU A 114 6.13 -4.61 -7.39
C GLU A 114 4.98 -5.63 -7.33
N VAL A 115 3.79 -5.26 -7.81
CA VAL A 115 2.65 -6.21 -7.90
C VAL A 115 3.02 -7.43 -8.74
N GLN A 116 3.61 -7.21 -9.91
CA GLN A 116 4.01 -8.28 -10.82
C GLN A 116 5.07 -9.18 -10.18
N PHE A 117 6.11 -8.59 -9.60
CA PHE A 117 7.22 -9.33 -9.00
C PHE A 117 6.76 -10.25 -7.86
N TRP A 118 6.00 -9.71 -6.91
CA TRP A 118 5.52 -10.48 -5.78
C TRP A 118 4.37 -11.44 -6.12
N SER A 119 3.77 -11.29 -7.30
CA SER A 119 2.80 -12.24 -7.87
C SER A 119 3.46 -13.35 -8.73
N GLY A 120 4.80 -13.35 -8.87
CA GLY A 120 5.53 -14.36 -9.64
C GLY A 120 5.76 -14.01 -11.11
N PHE A 121 5.36 -12.83 -11.57
CA PHE A 121 5.57 -12.33 -12.92
C PHE A 121 6.85 -11.49 -13.01
N GLU A 122 7.99 -12.13 -12.76
CA GLU A 122 9.28 -11.44 -12.57
C GLU A 122 9.78 -10.76 -13.86
N GLU A 123 9.58 -11.39 -15.02
CA GLU A 123 9.99 -10.81 -16.32
C GLU A 123 9.19 -9.54 -16.65
N GLU A 124 7.89 -9.58 -16.43
CA GLU A 124 7.00 -8.45 -16.63
C GLU A 124 7.33 -7.30 -15.67
N ALA A 125 7.68 -7.63 -14.42
CA ALA A 125 8.12 -6.65 -13.44
C ALA A 125 9.39 -5.92 -13.89
N ILE A 126 10.39 -6.66 -14.38
CA ILE A 126 11.63 -6.09 -14.90
C ILE A 126 11.34 -5.21 -16.13
N LYS A 127 10.49 -5.63 -17.04
CA LYS A 127 10.08 -4.82 -18.20
C LYS A 127 9.39 -3.52 -17.78
N SER A 128 8.51 -3.58 -16.79
CA SER A 128 7.82 -2.39 -16.23
C SER A 128 8.82 -1.41 -15.61
N LEU A 129 9.80 -1.89 -14.84
CA LEU A 129 10.84 -1.04 -14.25
C LEU A 129 11.79 -0.46 -15.31
N LEU A 130 12.17 -1.22 -16.34
CA LEU A 130 12.98 -0.72 -17.44
C LEU A 130 12.25 0.40 -18.20
N HIS A 131 10.94 0.28 -18.36
CA HIS A 131 10.13 1.34 -18.95
C HIS A 131 10.12 2.58 -18.04
N ALA A 132 9.90 2.41 -16.74
CA ALA A 132 9.97 3.51 -15.78
C ALA A 132 11.35 4.19 -15.80
N GLN A 133 12.45 3.44 -15.92
CA GLN A 133 13.80 3.96 -15.99
C GLN A 133 14.01 4.85 -17.21
N ARG A 134 13.51 4.44 -18.38
CA ARG A 134 13.59 5.28 -19.59
C ARG A 134 12.87 6.61 -19.43
N LEU A 135 11.71 6.61 -18.77
CA LEU A 135 10.95 7.83 -18.50
C LEU A 135 11.61 8.73 -17.44
N ALA A 136 12.37 8.14 -16.52
CA ALA A 136 13.04 8.84 -15.43
C ALA A 136 14.47 9.31 -15.76
N LYS A 137 14.90 9.25 -17.03
CA LYS A 137 16.29 9.55 -17.46
C LYS A 137 16.80 10.90 -16.99
N ASP A 138 15.92 11.91 -16.94
CA ASP A 138 16.26 13.30 -16.57
C ASP A 138 16.06 13.57 -15.07
N ASN A 139 15.73 12.55 -14.28
CA ASN A 139 15.58 12.63 -12.83
C ASN A 139 16.54 11.63 -12.15
N GLU A 140 17.70 12.15 -11.74
CA GLU A 140 18.78 11.32 -11.17
C GLU A 140 18.34 10.53 -9.95
N SER A 141 17.61 11.14 -9.01
CA SER A 141 17.15 10.49 -7.79
C SER A 141 16.20 9.33 -8.09
N MET A 142 15.23 9.56 -8.97
CA MET A 142 14.26 8.55 -9.39
C MET A 142 14.93 7.44 -10.19
N SER A 143 15.82 7.80 -11.10
CA SER A 143 16.60 6.85 -11.89
C SER A 143 17.45 5.94 -11.01
N ALA A 144 18.13 6.49 -9.99
CA ALA A 144 18.90 5.72 -9.01
C ALA A 144 18.02 4.76 -8.21
N THR A 145 16.86 5.22 -7.76
CA THR A 145 15.89 4.38 -7.03
C THR A 145 15.43 3.19 -7.88
N ILE A 146 15.08 3.44 -9.13
CA ILE A 146 14.64 2.38 -10.05
C ILE A 146 15.78 1.40 -10.34
N LYS A 147 16.99 1.90 -10.60
CA LYS A 147 18.18 1.08 -10.86
C LYS A 147 18.50 0.14 -9.70
N THR A 148 18.44 0.65 -8.47
CA THR A 148 18.64 -0.15 -7.26
C THR A 148 17.61 -1.27 -7.18
N ARG A 149 16.36 -0.97 -7.43
CA ARG A 149 15.29 -1.98 -7.38
C ARG A 149 15.40 -3.00 -8.50
N LEU A 150 15.75 -2.59 -9.70
CA LEU A 150 16.04 -3.49 -10.83
C LEU A 150 17.14 -4.51 -10.47
N THR A 151 18.24 -4.03 -9.91
CA THR A 151 19.35 -4.90 -9.48
C THR A 151 18.90 -5.93 -8.44
N GLN A 152 18.08 -5.53 -7.48
CA GLN A 152 17.52 -6.44 -6.48
C GLN A 152 16.61 -7.50 -7.10
N MET A 153 15.69 -7.11 -7.96
CA MET A 153 14.79 -8.05 -8.63
C MET A 153 15.55 -9.05 -9.51
N GLN A 154 16.56 -8.60 -10.22
CA GLN A 154 17.40 -9.47 -11.05
C GLN A 154 18.20 -10.49 -10.22
N LYS A 155 18.74 -10.08 -9.08
CA LYS A 155 19.41 -10.98 -8.12
C LYS A 155 18.44 -12.01 -7.56
N ASP A 156 17.29 -11.58 -7.08
CA ASP A 156 16.28 -12.48 -6.50
C ASP A 156 15.81 -13.52 -7.52
N ARG A 157 15.68 -13.15 -8.78
CA ARG A 157 15.36 -14.06 -9.88
C ARG A 157 16.46 -15.13 -10.07
N GLN A 158 17.73 -14.73 -10.04
CA GLN A 158 18.85 -15.66 -10.19
C GLN A 158 18.90 -16.70 -9.08
N PHE A 159 18.54 -16.35 -7.86
CA PHE A 159 18.51 -17.27 -6.72
C PHE A 159 17.32 -18.26 -6.76
N ARG A 160 16.27 -17.97 -7.51
CA ARG A 160 15.08 -18.84 -7.64
C ARG A 160 15.12 -19.74 -8.88
N ALA A 161 15.96 -19.42 -9.81
CA ALA A 161 16.20 -20.25 -11.01
C ALA A 161 17.17 -21.37 -10.71
#